data_a0654bdffc6ee5d8f5c5d7f760890b3d
#
_entry.id   a0654bdffc6ee5d8f5c5d7f760890b3d
#
_cell.length_a   1.000
_cell.length_b   1.000
_cell.length_c   1.000
_cell.angle_alpha   90.00
_cell.angle_beta   90.00
_cell.angle_gamma   90.00
#
_symmetry.space_group_name_H-M   'P 1'
#
loop_
_entity.id
_entity.type
_entity.pdbx_description
1 polymer ?
#
loop_
_entity_poly.entity_id
_entity_poly.type
_entity_poly.pdbx_seq_one_letter_code
_entity_poly.pdbx_strand_id
1 'polypeptide(L)'
;MNERLAVGDADGCDVEDAFKWAKTQDSQGEPLLNDKAARESIADWYCEASGLKNTKLRTMSALSKGDTPGPEASITKIVSAGKLQDIGNFGIDSMDMTGMLKTDDPDIRRFQNAWLGAPGLRIAGGTDEILRNIIAERVLGLPQDPRADKGVAYKDIPSGKS
;
A
#
# COMPACT_ATOMS: atom_id res chain seq x y z
N MET A 1 -6.45 -12.25 -10.02
CA MET A 1 -4.98 -12.15 -10.00
C MET A 1 -4.48 -10.86 -10.62
N ASN A 2 -5.06 -10.39 -11.73
CA ASN A 2 -4.68 -9.12 -12.39
C ASN A 2 -4.92 -7.88 -11.51
N GLU A 3 -5.96 -7.88 -10.68
CA GLU A 3 -6.32 -6.78 -9.79
C GLU A 3 -5.22 -6.43 -8.76
N ARG A 4 -4.50 -7.45 -8.26
CA ARG A 4 -3.39 -7.25 -7.30
C ARG A 4 -2.13 -6.67 -7.95
N LEU A 5 -1.95 -6.88 -9.24
CA LEU A 5 -0.80 -6.34 -9.98
C LEU A 5 -1.04 -4.87 -10.39
N ALA A 6 -2.30 -4.47 -10.55
CA ALA A 6 -2.68 -3.11 -10.96
C ALA A 6 -2.62 -2.08 -9.83
N VAL A 7 -2.64 -2.49 -8.57
CA VAL A 7 -2.64 -1.57 -7.40
C VAL A 7 -1.37 -0.70 -7.33
N GLY A 8 -0.28 -1.11 -7.98
CA GLY A 8 0.96 -0.33 -8.00
C GLY A 8 1.09 0.66 -9.16
N ASP A 9 0.16 0.61 -10.13
CA ASP A 9 0.17 1.45 -11.35
C ASP A 9 -1.05 2.42 -11.40
N ALA A 10 -1.84 2.50 -10.30
CA ALA A 10 -2.90 3.49 -10.22
C ALA A 10 -2.29 4.91 -10.28
N ASP A 11 -2.96 5.84 -10.98
CA ASP A 11 -2.64 7.28 -11.05
C ASP A 11 -2.74 7.92 -9.64
N GLY A 12 -1.93 7.40 -8.75
CA GLY A 12 -1.88 7.78 -7.35
C GLY A 12 -0.67 8.65 -7.05
N CYS A 13 -0.69 9.22 -5.89
CA CYS A 13 0.43 9.93 -5.31
C CYS A 13 1.57 8.95 -5.01
N ASP A 14 2.79 9.27 -5.40
CA ASP A 14 3.96 8.46 -5.13
C ASP A 14 5.04 9.21 -4.31
N VAL A 15 6.17 8.56 -4.06
CA VAL A 15 7.26 9.15 -3.29
C VAL A 15 7.89 10.37 -3.98
N GLU A 16 7.85 10.44 -5.32
CA GLU A 16 8.37 11.60 -6.05
C GLU A 16 7.46 12.82 -5.86
N ASP A 17 6.15 12.60 -5.81
CA ASP A 17 5.17 13.65 -5.52
C ASP A 17 5.35 14.17 -4.09
N ALA A 18 5.51 13.26 -3.11
CA ALA A 18 5.81 13.64 -1.73
C ALA A 18 7.12 14.43 -1.62
N PHE A 19 8.17 14.03 -2.35
CA PHE A 19 9.44 14.74 -2.38
C PHE A 19 9.34 16.12 -3.03
N LYS A 20 8.59 16.23 -4.13
CA LYS A 20 8.35 17.54 -4.78
C LYS A 20 7.59 18.46 -3.83
N TRP A 21 6.53 17.92 -3.21
CA TRP A 21 5.73 18.66 -2.24
C TRP A 21 6.55 19.13 -1.04
N ALA A 22 7.41 18.29 -0.48
CA ALA A 22 8.26 18.62 0.66
C ALA A 22 9.30 19.71 0.39
N LYS A 23 9.52 20.09 -0.86
CA LYS A 23 10.33 21.26 -1.22
C LYS A 23 9.54 22.57 -1.11
N THR A 24 8.22 22.50 -0.98
CA THR A 24 7.40 23.69 -0.77
C THR A 24 7.53 24.17 0.68
N GLN A 25 7.15 25.40 0.91
CA GLN A 25 7.18 26.00 2.23
C GLN A 25 5.96 25.52 3.04
N ASP A 26 6.17 25.31 4.33
CA ASP A 26 5.10 25.15 5.31
C ASP A 26 4.40 26.49 5.63
N SER A 27 3.48 26.46 6.59
CA SER A 27 2.76 27.65 7.07
C SER A 27 3.69 28.73 7.71
N GLN A 28 4.94 28.36 8.02
CA GLN A 28 5.95 29.24 8.60
C GLN A 28 6.95 29.78 7.56
N GLY A 29 6.81 29.35 6.29
CA GLY A 29 7.68 29.75 5.19
C GLY A 29 8.96 28.91 5.05
N GLU A 30 9.07 27.81 5.77
CA GLU A 30 10.20 26.88 5.71
C GLU A 30 9.88 25.66 4.84
N PRO A 31 10.84 25.16 4.04
CA PRO A 31 10.66 23.90 3.32
C PRO A 31 10.40 22.74 4.28
N LEU A 32 9.38 21.92 4.01
CA LEU A 32 9.09 20.71 4.79
C LEU A 32 10.28 19.75 4.86
N LEU A 33 11.18 19.78 3.87
CA LEU A 33 12.43 19.02 3.88
C LEU A 33 13.39 19.43 5.02
N ASN A 34 13.20 20.59 5.66
CA ASN A 34 13.97 20.96 6.84
C ASN A 34 13.54 20.18 8.08
N ASP A 35 12.32 19.64 8.09
CA ASP A 35 11.87 18.73 9.14
C ASP A 35 12.52 17.34 8.99
N LYS A 36 13.06 16.84 10.09
CA LYS A 36 13.71 15.53 10.16
C LYS A 36 12.71 14.40 9.91
N ALA A 37 11.51 14.49 10.50
CA ALA A 37 10.49 13.44 10.36
C ALA A 37 10.00 13.32 8.91
N ALA A 38 9.81 14.45 8.21
CA ALA A 38 9.47 14.45 6.79
C ALA A 38 10.54 13.75 5.94
N ARG A 39 11.83 14.04 6.20
CA ARG A 39 12.93 13.38 5.47
C ARG A 39 12.98 11.87 5.73
N GLU A 40 12.80 11.45 6.99
CA GLU A 40 12.77 10.03 7.36
C GLU A 40 11.62 9.29 6.65
N SER A 41 10.41 9.85 6.69
CA SER A 41 9.25 9.26 5.99
C SER A 41 9.48 9.12 4.48
N ILE A 42 10.00 10.15 3.83
CA ILE A 42 10.30 10.12 2.39
C ILE A 42 11.39 9.08 2.08
N ALA A 43 12.42 8.96 2.92
CA ALA A 43 13.47 7.96 2.75
C ALA A 43 12.92 6.53 2.89
N ASP A 44 12.05 6.27 3.85
CA ASP A 44 11.39 4.98 4.04
C ASP A 44 10.53 4.62 2.83
N TRP A 45 9.69 5.54 2.35
CA TRP A 45 8.88 5.31 1.16
C TRP A 45 9.72 5.08 -0.12
N TYR A 46 10.87 5.75 -0.22
CA TYR A 46 11.82 5.50 -1.32
C TYR A 46 12.39 4.08 -1.26
N CYS A 47 12.77 3.62 -0.07
CA CYS A 47 13.23 2.24 0.14
C CYS A 47 12.15 1.22 -0.21
N GLU A 48 10.91 1.45 0.25
CA GLU A 48 9.75 0.61 -0.10
C GLU A 48 9.49 0.58 -1.61
N ALA A 49 9.49 1.75 -2.26
CA ALA A 49 9.28 1.85 -3.71
C ALA A 49 10.37 1.09 -4.49
N SER A 50 11.62 1.19 -4.05
CA SER A 50 12.75 0.44 -4.62
C SER A 50 12.58 -1.07 -4.44
N GLY A 51 12.17 -1.51 -3.24
CA GLY A 51 11.87 -2.90 -2.94
C GLY A 51 10.75 -3.46 -3.82
N LEU A 52 9.66 -2.70 -3.99
CA LEU A 52 8.54 -3.08 -4.86
C LEU A 52 8.96 -3.18 -6.32
N LYS A 53 9.73 -2.21 -6.82
CA LYS A 53 10.28 -2.24 -8.19
C LYS A 53 11.09 -3.52 -8.44
N ASN A 54 11.98 -3.86 -7.52
CA ASN A 54 12.81 -5.06 -7.63
C ASN A 54 11.98 -6.35 -7.53
N THR A 55 10.97 -6.38 -6.67
CA THR A 55 10.03 -7.51 -6.58
C THR A 55 9.25 -7.69 -7.89
N LYS A 56 8.74 -6.59 -8.49
CA LYS A 56 8.07 -6.61 -9.80
C LYS A 56 8.99 -7.13 -10.90
N LEU A 57 10.25 -6.68 -10.95
CA LEU A 57 11.26 -7.16 -11.91
C LEU A 57 11.52 -8.66 -11.77
N ARG A 58 11.62 -9.18 -10.55
CA ARG A 58 11.76 -10.63 -10.30
C ARG A 58 10.56 -11.42 -10.82
N THR A 59 9.34 -10.95 -10.54
CA THR A 59 8.11 -11.57 -11.03
C THR A 59 8.06 -11.57 -12.56
N MET A 60 8.41 -10.45 -13.20
CA MET A 60 8.46 -10.34 -14.66
C MET A 60 9.52 -11.27 -15.28
N SER A 61 10.67 -11.40 -14.63
CA SER A 61 11.72 -12.34 -15.07
C SER A 61 11.28 -13.81 -14.95
N ALA A 62 10.54 -14.16 -13.91
CA ALA A 62 9.97 -15.51 -13.76
C ALA A 62 8.92 -15.79 -14.86
N LEU A 63 8.01 -14.85 -15.10
CA LEU A 63 7.02 -14.94 -16.17
C LEU A 63 7.66 -15.11 -17.55
N SER A 64 8.74 -14.38 -17.84
CA SER A 64 9.44 -14.49 -19.14
C SER A 64 10.09 -15.86 -19.37
N LYS A 65 10.31 -16.64 -18.29
CA LYS A 65 10.81 -18.02 -18.34
C LYS A 65 9.70 -19.08 -18.37
N GLY A 66 8.44 -18.65 -18.39
CA GLY A 66 7.27 -19.55 -18.42
C GLY A 66 6.75 -19.95 -17.05
N ASP A 67 7.28 -19.38 -15.98
CA ASP A 67 6.77 -19.60 -14.63
C ASP A 67 5.42 -18.92 -14.41
N THR A 68 4.64 -19.40 -13.46
CA THR A 68 3.40 -18.73 -13.02
C THR A 68 3.71 -17.70 -11.94
N PRO A 69 2.99 -16.54 -11.90
CA PRO A 69 3.16 -15.56 -10.83
C PRO A 69 2.92 -16.21 -9.45
N GLY A 70 3.88 -16.04 -8.56
CA GLY A 70 3.80 -16.53 -7.20
C GLY A 70 2.92 -15.68 -6.27
N PRO A 71 2.88 -16.02 -4.98
CA PRO A 71 2.14 -15.27 -3.96
C PRO A 71 2.78 -13.89 -3.64
N GLU A 72 3.94 -13.58 -4.20
CA GLU A 72 4.68 -12.33 -3.98
C GLU A 72 3.90 -11.08 -4.40
N ALA A 73 2.93 -11.20 -5.31
CA ALA A 73 1.99 -10.14 -5.64
C ALA A 73 1.21 -9.61 -4.42
N SER A 74 1.04 -10.47 -3.38
CA SER A 74 0.43 -10.07 -2.11
C SER A 74 1.31 -9.07 -1.34
N ILE A 75 2.64 -9.23 -1.40
CA ILE A 75 3.60 -8.28 -0.80
C ILE A 75 3.46 -6.92 -1.48
N THR A 76 3.47 -6.90 -2.81
CA THR A 76 3.33 -5.68 -3.58
C THR A 76 2.07 -4.91 -3.20
N LYS A 77 0.93 -5.60 -3.10
CA LYS A 77 -0.35 -4.96 -2.78
C LYS A 77 -0.36 -4.35 -1.37
N ILE A 78 0.11 -5.08 -0.34
CA ILE A 78 0.13 -4.58 1.04
C ILE A 78 1.01 -3.33 1.15
N VAL A 79 2.23 -3.39 0.63
CA VAL A 79 3.19 -2.29 0.75
C VAL A 79 2.72 -1.08 -0.07
N SER A 80 2.25 -1.29 -1.31
CA SER A 80 1.76 -0.18 -2.15
C SER A 80 0.56 0.54 -1.55
N ALA A 81 -0.41 -0.21 -1.01
CA ALA A 81 -1.62 0.39 -0.45
C ALA A 81 -1.34 1.13 0.86
N GLY A 82 -0.49 0.56 1.74
CA GLY A 82 -0.02 1.22 2.96
C GLY A 82 0.73 2.50 2.65
N LYS A 83 1.75 2.42 1.80
CA LYS A 83 2.55 3.58 1.38
C LYS A 83 1.69 4.70 0.78
N LEU A 84 0.72 4.37 -0.09
CA LEU A 84 -0.18 5.37 -0.66
C LEU A 84 -0.99 6.09 0.41
N GLN A 85 -1.47 5.36 1.42
CA GLN A 85 -2.19 5.97 2.54
C GLN A 85 -1.31 6.90 3.34
N ASP A 86 -0.07 6.48 3.64
CA ASP A 86 0.88 7.28 4.42
C ASP A 86 1.31 8.55 3.68
N ILE A 87 1.55 8.46 2.37
CA ILE A 87 1.84 9.63 1.51
C ILE A 87 0.63 10.56 1.45
N GLY A 88 -0.59 10.01 1.32
CA GLY A 88 -1.82 10.81 1.35
C GLY A 88 -1.99 11.56 2.67
N ASN A 89 -1.78 10.89 3.80
CA ASN A 89 -1.79 11.50 5.13
C ASN A 89 -0.76 12.62 5.24
N PHE A 90 0.51 12.34 4.86
CA PHE A 90 1.59 13.32 4.87
C PHE A 90 1.22 14.60 4.11
N GLY A 91 0.67 14.46 2.89
CA GLY A 91 0.27 15.62 2.10
C GLY A 91 -0.83 16.43 2.80
N ILE A 92 -1.90 15.77 3.26
CA ILE A 92 -3.02 16.44 3.95
C ILE A 92 -2.55 17.12 5.24
N ASP A 93 -1.77 16.44 6.07
CA ASP A 93 -1.30 16.97 7.35
C ASP A 93 -0.38 18.17 7.16
N SER A 94 0.44 18.17 6.10
CA SER A 94 1.36 19.29 5.78
C SER A 94 0.65 20.56 5.28
N MET A 95 -0.61 20.45 4.89
CA MET A 95 -1.41 21.58 4.38
C MET A 95 -2.29 22.22 5.46
N ASP A 96 -2.26 21.73 6.69
CA ASP A 96 -3.17 22.15 7.76
C ASP A 96 -4.64 22.12 7.28
N MET A 97 -5.42 23.15 7.62
CA MET A 97 -6.84 23.24 7.24
C MET A 97 -7.07 23.32 5.72
N THR A 98 -6.08 23.78 4.95
CA THR A 98 -6.21 23.88 3.48
C THR A 98 -6.28 22.51 2.80
N GLY A 99 -5.66 21.49 3.38
CA GLY A 99 -5.73 20.11 2.88
C GLY A 99 -7.14 19.53 2.85
N MET A 100 -8.04 20.04 3.68
CA MET A 100 -9.44 19.59 3.77
C MET A 100 -10.40 20.36 2.86
N LEU A 101 -9.96 21.45 2.25
CA LEU A 101 -10.81 22.28 1.41
C LEU A 101 -10.92 21.69 -0.01
N LYS A 102 -12.11 21.78 -0.59
CA LYS A 102 -12.29 21.45 -2.00
C LYS A 102 -11.50 22.45 -2.86
N THR A 103 -10.65 21.92 -3.73
CA THR A 103 -9.78 22.72 -4.60
C THR A 103 -9.71 22.12 -6.00
N ASP A 104 -9.36 22.95 -6.98
CA ASP A 104 -9.01 22.51 -8.33
C ASP A 104 -7.48 22.42 -8.55
N ASP A 105 -6.69 22.72 -7.52
CA ASP A 105 -5.24 22.57 -7.55
C ASP A 105 -4.88 21.07 -7.71
N PRO A 106 -4.18 20.69 -8.80
CA PRO A 106 -3.91 19.30 -9.10
C PRO A 106 -2.97 18.64 -8.07
N ASP A 107 -2.05 19.37 -7.47
CA ASP A 107 -1.11 18.83 -6.50
C ASP A 107 -1.81 18.54 -5.16
N ILE A 108 -2.65 19.43 -4.69
CA ILE A 108 -3.48 19.22 -3.50
C ILE A 108 -4.48 18.07 -3.73
N ARG A 109 -5.19 18.09 -4.85
CA ARG A 109 -6.15 17.02 -5.20
C ARG A 109 -5.52 15.65 -5.27
N ARG A 110 -4.27 15.54 -5.69
CA ARG A 110 -3.54 14.28 -5.73
C ARG A 110 -3.44 13.64 -4.34
N PHE A 111 -3.03 14.41 -3.34
CA PHE A 111 -2.99 13.94 -1.95
C PHE A 111 -4.38 13.65 -1.39
N GLN A 112 -5.37 14.48 -1.68
CA GLN A 112 -6.77 14.24 -1.27
C GLN A 112 -7.31 12.93 -1.85
N ASN A 113 -7.07 12.67 -3.13
CA ASN A 113 -7.48 11.43 -3.79
C ASN A 113 -6.76 10.20 -3.20
N ALA A 114 -5.47 10.32 -2.91
CA ALA A 114 -4.71 9.27 -2.25
C ALA A 114 -5.27 8.98 -0.85
N TRP A 115 -5.51 10.01 -0.06
CA TRP A 115 -6.05 9.91 1.28
C TRP A 115 -7.44 9.25 1.32
N LEU A 116 -8.35 9.66 0.44
CA LEU A 116 -9.71 9.11 0.34
C LEU A 116 -9.74 7.70 -0.26
N GLY A 117 -8.87 7.42 -1.23
CA GLY A 117 -8.91 6.15 -1.99
C GLY A 117 -8.12 5.01 -1.35
N ALA A 118 -7.01 5.30 -0.69
CA ALA A 118 -6.11 4.28 -0.15
C ALA A 118 -6.78 3.28 0.82
N PRO A 119 -7.70 3.67 1.73
CA PRO A 119 -8.40 2.72 2.57
C PRO A 119 -9.18 1.67 1.78
N GLY A 120 -9.80 2.07 0.64
CA GLY A 120 -10.48 1.15 -0.25
C GLY A 120 -9.52 0.13 -0.89
N LEU A 121 -8.31 0.55 -1.25
CA LEU A 121 -7.28 -0.34 -1.79
C LEU A 121 -6.78 -1.35 -0.76
N ARG A 122 -6.82 -1.03 0.54
CA ARG A 122 -6.45 -1.96 1.61
C ARG A 122 -7.46 -3.09 1.81
N ILE A 123 -8.67 -2.93 1.30
CA ILE A 123 -9.75 -3.92 1.36
C ILE A 123 -9.88 -4.69 0.04
N ALA A 124 -9.83 -3.98 -1.09
CA ALA A 124 -9.99 -4.55 -2.43
C ALA A 124 -8.92 -5.59 -2.76
N GLY A 125 -9.27 -6.63 -3.50
CA GLY A 125 -8.34 -7.71 -3.87
C GLY A 125 -7.83 -8.58 -2.71
N GLY A 126 -8.47 -8.49 -1.55
CA GLY A 126 -8.12 -9.14 -0.28
C GLY A 126 -7.63 -8.15 0.76
N THR A 127 -8.15 -8.27 1.99
CA THR A 127 -7.73 -7.41 3.09
C THR A 127 -6.26 -7.63 3.46
N ASP A 128 -5.68 -6.67 4.14
CA ASP A 128 -4.28 -6.76 4.57
C ASP A 128 -4.02 -8.01 5.42
N GLU A 129 -4.99 -8.42 6.27
CA GLU A 129 -4.91 -9.61 7.12
C GLU A 129 -4.88 -10.89 6.28
N ILE A 130 -5.77 -11.00 5.29
CA ILE A 130 -5.80 -12.14 4.37
C ILE A 130 -4.49 -12.23 3.56
N LEU A 131 -3.97 -11.09 3.12
CA LEU A 131 -2.71 -11.08 2.37
C LEU A 131 -1.51 -11.43 3.24
N ARG A 132 -1.50 -11.00 4.52
CA ARG A 132 -0.46 -11.42 5.48
C ARG A 132 -0.49 -12.93 5.72
N ASN A 133 -1.67 -13.53 5.84
CA ASN A 133 -1.80 -14.98 5.94
C ASN A 133 -1.27 -15.69 4.68
N ILE A 134 -1.60 -15.17 3.49
CA ILE A 134 -1.07 -15.72 2.23
C ILE A 134 0.47 -15.64 2.19
N ILE A 135 1.05 -14.53 2.63
CA ILE A 135 2.51 -14.35 2.69
C ILE A 135 3.10 -15.33 3.70
N ALA A 136 2.54 -15.40 4.90
CA ALA A 136 3.01 -16.29 5.96
C ALA A 136 3.02 -17.75 5.49
N GLU A 137 1.93 -18.23 4.93
CA GLU A 137 1.77 -19.63 4.54
C GLU A 137 2.52 -19.99 3.25
N ARG A 138 2.45 -19.11 2.22
CA ARG A 138 2.90 -19.47 0.87
C ARG A 138 4.24 -18.89 0.47
N VAL A 139 4.69 -17.79 1.10
CA VAL A 139 6.00 -17.18 0.84
C VAL A 139 7.00 -17.62 1.91
N LEU A 140 6.60 -17.56 3.19
CA LEU A 140 7.47 -17.91 4.30
C LEU A 140 7.39 -19.39 4.71
N GLY A 141 6.40 -20.15 4.20
CA GLY A 141 6.23 -21.58 4.53
C GLY A 141 5.80 -21.84 5.96
N LEU A 142 5.18 -20.87 6.63
CA LEU A 142 4.66 -21.05 7.99
C LEU A 142 3.45 -22.00 7.99
N PRO A 143 3.21 -22.73 9.08
CA PRO A 143 2.06 -23.61 9.20
C PRO A 143 0.76 -22.82 9.11
N GLN A 144 -0.26 -23.43 8.51
CA GLN A 144 -1.61 -22.88 8.48
C GLN A 144 -2.25 -22.92 9.87
N ASP A 145 -3.11 -21.96 10.15
CA ASP A 145 -3.93 -22.00 11.35
C ASP A 145 -4.82 -23.24 11.38
N PRO A 146 -5.06 -23.84 12.57
CA PRO A 146 -6.03 -24.91 12.71
C PRO A 146 -7.41 -24.47 12.22
N ARG A 147 -7.97 -25.19 11.25
CA ARG A 147 -9.25 -24.86 10.65
C ARG A 147 -10.25 -25.98 10.86
N ALA A 148 -11.20 -25.72 11.75
CA ALA A 148 -12.28 -26.65 12.04
C ALA A 148 -13.29 -26.82 10.88
N ASP A 149 -13.29 -25.88 9.94
CA ASP A 149 -14.18 -25.80 8.77
C ASP A 149 -13.62 -26.49 7.52
N LYS A 150 -12.34 -26.87 7.52
CA LYS A 150 -11.67 -27.41 6.33
C LYS A 150 -12.18 -28.81 6.00
N GLY A 151 -12.86 -28.94 4.86
CA GLY A 151 -13.38 -30.23 4.39
C GLY A 151 -14.67 -30.69 5.09
N VAL A 152 -15.27 -29.85 5.91
CA VAL A 152 -16.52 -30.10 6.61
C VAL A 152 -17.67 -29.38 5.90
N ALA A 153 -18.83 -30.05 5.75
CA ALA A 153 -20.01 -29.40 5.20
C ALA A 153 -20.48 -28.27 6.14
N TYR A 154 -20.96 -27.15 5.58
CA TYR A 154 -21.33 -25.96 6.35
C TYR A 154 -22.25 -26.27 7.55
N LYS A 155 -23.22 -27.18 7.38
CA LYS A 155 -24.15 -27.61 8.44
C LYS A 155 -23.47 -28.32 9.62
N ASP A 156 -22.30 -28.88 9.40
CA ASP A 156 -21.57 -29.72 10.37
C ASP A 156 -20.38 -28.94 11.00
N ILE A 157 -20.19 -27.66 10.62
CA ILE A 157 -19.15 -26.81 11.20
C ILE A 157 -19.50 -26.48 12.66
N PRO A 158 -18.56 -26.65 13.62
CA PRO A 158 -18.78 -26.29 15.01
C PRO A 158 -19.22 -24.81 15.16
N SER A 159 -20.37 -24.57 15.73
CA SER A 159 -20.94 -23.21 15.86
C SER A 159 -20.43 -22.41 17.08
N GLY A 160 -19.40 -22.89 17.77
CA GLY A 160 -18.83 -22.21 18.92
C GLY A 160 -19.75 -22.16 20.15
N LYS A 161 -20.87 -22.89 20.15
CA LYS A 161 -21.69 -23.09 21.35
C LYS A 161 -21.04 -24.18 22.19
N SER A 162 -20.37 -23.79 23.25
CA SER A 162 -20.02 -24.66 24.37
C SER A 162 -21.26 -25.03 25.15
#